data_3363bc6644674ffca002af6a3a0179f6
#
_entry.id   3363bc6644674ffca002af6a3a0179f6
#
_cell.length_a   1.000
_cell.length_b   1.000
_cell.length_c   1.000
_cell.angle_alpha   90.00
_cell.angle_beta   90.00
_cell.angle_gamma   90.00
#
_symmetry.space_group_name_H-M   'P 1'
#
loop_
_entity.id
_entity.type
_entity.pdbx_description
1 polymer ?
#
loop_
_entity_poly.entity_id
_entity_poly.type
_entity_poly.pdbx_seq_one_letter_code
_entity_poly.pdbx_strand_id
1 'polypeptide(L)'
;MSRKNLVKKSLAAAALCAALTGTAVAFPATASATPVAAAAAAGESPVSVGANANLNLNVDVLGIANKIEASIKTAQNREGFVKSFMESAFYAAGGKYNVMVHNLSQPYEDHFNGVKSFGTATYDGVVYGIWVFEDGEFTNKGDGGYINWAFRGIWERPDNGGYVKFSRVS
;
A
#
# COMPACT_ATOMS: atom_id res chain seq x y z
N MET A 1 -10.40 -35.96 45.44
CA MET A 1 -9.94 -37.11 44.67
C MET A 1 -9.36 -36.58 43.39
N SER A 2 -8.04 -36.40 43.32
CA SER A 2 -7.03 -37.33 42.78
C SER A 2 -7.06 -37.34 41.26
N ARG A 3 -6.07 -37.05 40.48
CA ARG A 3 -4.58 -36.98 40.42
C ARG A 3 -4.21 -36.37 39.07
N LYS A 4 -3.32 -35.45 39.01
CA LYS A 4 -1.91 -35.54 38.54
C LYS A 4 -1.69 -36.40 37.29
N ASN A 5 -1.17 -35.79 36.16
CA ASN A 5 0.16 -36.21 35.74
C ASN A 5 0.78 -35.21 34.75
N LEU A 6 1.89 -34.75 35.15
CA LEU A 6 2.95 -34.01 34.52
C LEU A 6 3.85 -34.98 33.75
N VAL A 7 4.19 -34.72 32.48
CA VAL A 7 5.39 -35.31 31.87
C VAL A 7 6.12 -34.27 31.06
N LYS A 8 7.23 -33.82 31.62
CA LYS A 8 8.36 -33.19 30.90
C LYS A 8 9.13 -34.29 30.18
N LYS A 9 9.62 -34.01 28.97
CA LYS A 9 10.92 -34.56 28.53
C LYS A 9 11.57 -33.65 27.49
N SER A 10 12.76 -33.27 27.88
CA SER A 10 13.78 -32.55 27.12
C SER A 10 14.64 -33.50 26.28
N LEU A 11 15.54 -32.90 25.52
CA LEU A 11 16.80 -33.39 24.92
C LEU A 11 16.67 -33.85 23.44
N ALA A 12 17.61 -33.62 22.56
CA ALA A 12 18.90 -32.95 22.55
C ALA A 12 19.35 -32.77 21.09
N ALA A 13 20.34 -31.95 20.93
CA ALA A 13 21.05 -31.61 19.70
C ALA A 13 21.71 -32.79 18.98
N ALA A 14 21.82 -32.72 17.66
CA ALA A 14 22.99 -33.24 16.94
C ALA A 14 23.18 -32.52 15.62
N ALA A 15 24.29 -31.84 15.49
CA ALA A 15 24.84 -31.29 14.24
C ALA A 15 25.36 -32.45 13.38
N LEU A 16 25.08 -32.39 12.08
CA LEU A 16 25.92 -33.13 11.13
C LEU A 16 26.02 -32.31 9.81
N CYS A 17 27.22 -31.83 9.55
CA CYS A 17 27.62 -31.32 8.25
C CYS A 17 27.69 -32.47 7.23
N ALA A 18 27.08 -32.30 6.08
CA ALA A 18 27.46 -33.01 4.87
C ALA A 18 27.30 -32.09 3.67
N ALA A 19 28.42 -31.70 3.07
CA ALA A 19 28.50 -31.08 1.78
C ALA A 19 28.14 -32.13 0.72
N LEU A 20 27.24 -31.81 -0.19
CA LEU A 20 27.08 -32.51 -1.45
C LEU A 20 26.80 -31.51 -2.55
N THR A 21 27.74 -31.45 -3.45
CA THR A 21 27.72 -30.83 -4.76
C THR A 21 26.60 -31.42 -5.62
N GLY A 22 25.93 -30.61 -6.41
CA GLY A 22 25.38 -31.12 -7.64
C GLY A 22 24.03 -30.62 -8.05
N THR A 23 24.01 -30.04 -9.25
CA THR A 23 22.94 -29.86 -10.22
C THR A 23 21.91 -28.76 -9.94
N ALA A 24 22.11 -27.66 -10.66
CA ALA A 24 21.11 -26.66 -10.95
C ALA A 24 19.93 -27.29 -11.69
N VAL A 25 18.81 -27.41 -11.03
CA VAL A 25 17.52 -27.61 -11.68
C VAL A 25 16.90 -26.21 -11.84
N ALA A 26 16.82 -25.77 -13.09
CA ALA A 26 16.10 -24.57 -13.46
C ALA A 26 14.60 -24.79 -13.17
N PHE A 27 14.08 -24.15 -12.14
CA PHE A 27 12.62 -23.99 -12.00
C PHE A 27 12.19 -22.88 -12.95
N PRO A 28 11.08 -23.06 -13.70
CA PRO A 28 10.52 -21.98 -14.49
C PRO A 28 10.11 -20.87 -13.54
N ALA A 29 10.67 -19.68 -13.75
CA ALA A 29 10.22 -18.46 -13.10
C ALA A 29 8.75 -18.26 -13.42
N THR A 30 7.89 -18.42 -12.42
CA THR A 30 6.55 -17.87 -12.47
C THR A 30 6.73 -16.36 -12.57
N ALA A 31 6.31 -15.80 -13.68
CA ALA A 31 6.29 -14.38 -13.91
C ALA A 31 5.43 -13.73 -12.81
N SER A 32 6.10 -13.13 -11.83
CA SER A 32 5.48 -12.09 -11.03
C SER A 32 5.09 -11.00 -12.00
N ALA A 33 3.80 -10.72 -12.10
CA ALA A 33 3.32 -9.56 -12.80
C ALA A 33 3.92 -8.34 -12.10
N THR A 34 4.97 -7.78 -12.68
CA THR A 34 5.43 -6.45 -12.32
C THR A 34 4.30 -5.49 -12.63
N PRO A 35 3.92 -4.59 -11.72
CA PRO A 35 3.00 -3.52 -12.07
C PRO A 35 3.60 -2.78 -13.26
N VAL A 36 2.82 -2.67 -14.33
CA VAL A 36 3.21 -1.89 -15.50
C VAL A 36 3.40 -0.46 -15.02
N ALA A 37 4.65 -0.08 -14.86
CA ALA A 37 5.01 1.31 -14.61
C ALA A 37 4.50 2.12 -15.80
N ALA A 38 3.44 2.89 -15.58
CA ALA A 38 3.05 3.93 -16.52
C ALA A 38 4.27 4.83 -16.74
N ALA A 39 4.65 4.99 -17.99
CA ALA A 39 5.86 5.66 -18.41
C ALA A 39 6.03 7.00 -17.68
N ALA A 40 7.16 7.12 -17.02
CA ALA A 40 7.58 8.28 -16.30
C ALA A 40 7.66 9.50 -17.22
N ALA A 41 6.89 10.53 -16.91
CA ALA A 41 7.21 11.87 -17.32
C ALA A 41 7.94 12.56 -16.16
N ALA A 42 9.18 12.93 -16.44
CA ALA A 42 10.04 13.91 -15.78
C ALA A 42 10.06 13.94 -14.24
N GLY A 43 11.23 13.61 -13.72
CA GLY A 43 11.59 13.59 -12.32
C GLY A 43 11.21 14.82 -11.52
N GLU A 44 10.52 14.59 -10.41
CA GLU A 44 10.59 15.46 -9.26
C GLU A 44 11.32 14.75 -8.13
N SER A 45 12.18 15.51 -7.46
CA SER A 45 13.01 15.02 -6.36
C SER A 45 12.13 14.57 -5.19
N PRO A 46 12.53 13.54 -4.44
CA PRO A 46 11.79 13.12 -3.26
C PRO A 46 11.73 14.25 -2.25
N VAL A 47 10.51 14.63 -1.86
CA VAL A 47 10.26 15.63 -0.82
C VAL A 47 10.25 14.92 0.52
N SER A 48 11.22 15.23 1.36
CA SER A 48 11.36 14.66 2.70
C SER A 48 10.38 15.34 3.68
N VAL A 49 9.52 14.53 4.30
CA VAL A 49 8.43 15.00 5.18
C VAL A 49 8.66 14.52 6.59
N GLY A 50 8.99 15.43 7.53
CA GLY A 50 9.09 15.17 8.97
C GLY A 50 9.81 13.87 9.39
N ALA A 51 10.07 13.68 10.67
CA ALA A 51 10.92 12.57 11.17
C ALA A 51 10.39 11.16 10.83
N ASN A 52 9.10 11.01 10.50
CA ASN A 52 8.46 9.70 10.31
C ASN A 52 7.65 9.54 9.01
N ALA A 53 7.64 10.54 8.13
CA ALA A 53 6.90 10.46 6.88
C ALA A 53 7.75 10.97 5.70
N ASN A 54 7.75 10.23 4.61
CA ASN A 54 8.47 10.56 3.38
C ASN A 54 7.52 10.37 2.19
N LEU A 55 7.31 11.44 1.41
CA LEU A 55 6.43 11.44 0.24
C LEU A 55 7.26 11.43 -1.04
N ASN A 56 6.93 10.53 -1.96
CA ASN A 56 7.50 10.47 -3.30
C ASN A 56 6.36 10.29 -4.31
N LEU A 57 6.04 11.33 -5.09
CA LEU A 57 5.08 11.22 -6.19
C LEU A 57 5.81 10.97 -7.49
N ASN A 58 5.59 9.81 -8.08
CA ASN A 58 6.15 9.41 -9.37
C ASN A 58 5.44 10.09 -10.54
N VAL A 59 4.16 10.42 -10.35
CA VAL A 59 3.32 11.15 -11.30
C VAL A 59 2.55 12.19 -10.51
N ASP A 60 2.67 13.46 -10.85
CA ASP A 60 1.93 14.56 -10.22
C ASP A 60 1.49 15.62 -11.26
N VAL A 61 0.57 15.19 -12.13
CA VAL A 61 -0.01 16.08 -13.17
C VAL A 61 -0.77 17.26 -12.54
N LEU A 62 -1.25 17.08 -11.30
CA LEU A 62 -2.07 18.09 -10.62
C LEU A 62 -1.26 19.05 -9.73
N GLY A 63 0.03 18.80 -9.52
CA GLY A 63 0.89 19.62 -8.65
C GLY A 63 0.43 19.62 -7.18
N ILE A 64 0.02 18.46 -6.67
CA ILE A 64 -0.58 18.34 -5.32
C ILE A 64 0.40 17.92 -4.23
N ALA A 65 1.64 17.57 -4.58
CA ALA A 65 2.64 17.05 -3.65
C ALA A 65 2.81 17.91 -2.39
N ASN A 66 3.04 19.21 -2.55
CA ASN A 66 3.26 20.12 -1.42
C ASN A 66 2.06 20.25 -0.47
N LYS A 67 0.84 20.14 -1.02
CA LYS A 67 -0.40 20.23 -0.23
C LYS A 67 -0.59 18.95 0.60
N ILE A 68 -0.29 17.80 0.02
CA ILE A 68 -0.34 16.52 0.72
C ILE A 68 0.72 16.49 1.83
N GLU A 69 1.93 16.90 1.51
CA GLU A 69 3.05 16.92 2.45
C GLU A 69 2.72 17.67 3.73
N ALA A 70 2.19 18.89 3.62
CA ALA A 70 1.82 19.68 4.78
C ALA A 70 0.82 18.99 5.71
N SER A 71 -0.10 18.21 5.13
CA SER A 71 -1.17 17.53 5.87
C SER A 71 -0.68 16.29 6.60
N ILE A 72 0.16 15.46 5.96
CA ILE A 72 0.61 14.20 6.57
C ILE A 72 1.67 14.39 7.66
N LYS A 73 2.34 15.55 7.71
CA LYS A 73 3.30 15.91 8.77
C LYS A 73 2.68 15.94 10.17
N THR A 74 1.38 16.14 10.29
CA THR A 74 0.68 16.27 11.56
C THR A 74 0.08 14.97 12.08
N ALA A 75 0.21 13.88 11.33
CA ALA A 75 -0.33 12.57 11.70
C ALA A 75 0.37 12.00 12.94
N GLN A 76 -0.42 11.57 13.93
CA GLN A 76 0.09 11.03 15.19
C GLN A 76 0.09 9.51 15.26
N ASN A 77 -0.60 8.84 14.33
CA ASN A 77 -0.68 7.39 14.22
C ASN A 77 -1.01 6.97 12.78
N ARG A 78 -0.90 5.68 12.49
CA ARG A 78 -1.13 5.12 11.15
C ARG A 78 -2.54 5.40 10.61
N GLU A 79 -3.57 5.28 11.43
CA GLU A 79 -4.94 5.56 10.99
C GLU A 79 -5.12 7.02 10.61
N GLY A 80 -4.65 7.93 11.46
CA GLY A 80 -4.66 9.37 11.18
C GLY A 80 -3.83 9.72 9.95
N PHE A 81 -2.68 9.06 9.75
CA PHE A 81 -1.87 9.22 8.55
C PHE A 81 -2.62 8.81 7.28
N VAL A 82 -3.18 7.60 7.23
CA VAL A 82 -3.88 7.08 6.05
C VAL A 82 -5.09 7.95 5.70
N LYS A 83 -5.86 8.38 6.70
CA LYS A 83 -7.01 9.29 6.51
C LYS A 83 -6.55 10.67 6.01
N SER A 84 -5.56 11.29 6.65
CA SER A 84 -5.04 12.59 6.24
C SER A 84 -4.44 12.54 4.85
N PHE A 85 -3.74 11.46 4.50
CA PHE A 85 -3.15 11.25 3.19
C PHE A 85 -4.23 11.20 2.10
N MET A 86 -5.27 10.40 2.31
CA MET A 86 -6.41 10.29 1.41
C MET A 86 -7.16 11.63 1.28
N GLU A 87 -7.51 12.27 2.40
CA GLU A 87 -8.30 13.51 2.38
C GLU A 87 -7.53 14.67 1.77
N SER A 88 -6.25 14.83 2.13
CA SER A 88 -5.43 15.90 1.58
C SER A 88 -5.28 15.77 0.06
N ALA A 89 -5.09 14.57 -0.46
CA ALA A 89 -5.03 14.33 -1.89
C ALA A 89 -6.36 14.65 -2.59
N PHE A 90 -7.48 14.22 -2.00
CA PHE A 90 -8.80 14.50 -2.55
C PHE A 90 -9.09 15.99 -2.65
N TYR A 91 -8.86 16.74 -1.57
CA TYR A 91 -9.10 18.19 -1.57
C TYR A 91 -8.05 18.96 -2.39
N ALA A 92 -6.79 18.52 -2.39
CA ALA A 92 -5.76 19.12 -3.23
C ALA A 92 -6.08 18.97 -4.73
N ALA A 93 -6.69 17.83 -5.11
CA ALA A 93 -7.19 17.57 -6.45
C ALA A 93 -8.53 18.28 -6.78
N GLY A 94 -9.00 19.16 -5.89
CA GLY A 94 -10.24 19.93 -6.06
C GLY A 94 -11.51 19.10 -5.91
N GLY A 95 -11.44 17.91 -5.34
CA GLY A 95 -12.58 17.00 -5.17
C GLY A 95 -13.12 16.42 -6.47
N LYS A 96 -12.34 16.47 -7.56
CA LYS A 96 -12.78 16.10 -8.92
C LYS A 96 -12.36 14.71 -9.37
N TYR A 97 -11.59 14.01 -8.54
CA TYR A 97 -11.03 12.70 -8.84
C TYR A 97 -11.23 11.75 -7.66
N ASN A 98 -11.24 10.48 -7.97
CA ASN A 98 -11.19 9.46 -6.93
C ASN A 98 -9.78 9.35 -6.35
N VAL A 99 -9.71 8.95 -5.09
CA VAL A 99 -8.46 8.73 -4.38
C VAL A 99 -8.48 7.36 -3.72
N MET A 100 -7.38 6.63 -3.86
CA MET A 100 -7.10 5.40 -3.13
C MET A 100 -5.76 5.53 -2.42
N VAL A 101 -5.71 5.16 -1.15
CA VAL A 101 -4.48 4.96 -0.35
C VAL A 101 -4.47 3.52 0.13
N HIS A 102 -3.35 2.82 -0.04
CA HIS A 102 -3.21 1.43 0.36
C HIS A 102 -1.81 1.12 0.89
N ASN A 103 -1.74 0.30 1.94
CA ASN A 103 -0.51 -0.24 2.48
C ASN A 103 0.09 -1.28 1.50
N LEU A 104 1.22 -0.94 0.88
CA LEU A 104 1.82 -1.76 -0.18
C LEU A 104 2.43 -3.09 0.32
N SER A 105 2.52 -3.29 1.63
CA SER A 105 2.87 -4.60 2.18
C SER A 105 1.72 -5.62 2.20
N GLN A 106 0.51 -5.15 1.92
CA GLN A 106 -0.69 -5.98 1.82
C GLN A 106 -0.96 -6.34 0.35
N PRO A 107 -1.45 -7.55 0.06
CA PRO A 107 -1.80 -7.94 -1.31
C PRO A 107 -3.02 -7.16 -1.81
N TYR A 108 -2.97 -6.72 -3.07
CA TYR A 108 -4.05 -5.98 -3.73
C TYR A 108 -4.04 -6.20 -5.24
N GLU A 109 -5.10 -5.74 -5.89
CA GLU A 109 -5.19 -5.56 -7.34
C GLU A 109 -5.79 -4.19 -7.63
N ASP A 110 -5.24 -3.47 -8.59
CA ASP A 110 -5.71 -2.18 -9.04
C ASP A 110 -5.88 -2.12 -10.56
N HIS A 111 -6.99 -1.53 -11.00
CA HIS A 111 -7.31 -1.28 -12.40
C HIS A 111 -7.86 0.13 -12.52
N PHE A 112 -6.98 1.14 -12.41
CA PHE A 112 -7.37 2.53 -12.46
C PHE A 112 -7.19 3.14 -13.84
N ASN A 113 -8.18 3.92 -14.28
CA ASN A 113 -8.17 4.67 -15.51
C ASN A 113 -7.95 6.16 -15.22
N GLY A 114 -7.22 6.83 -16.12
CA GLY A 114 -7.00 8.27 -16.04
C GLY A 114 -6.27 8.69 -14.75
N VAL A 115 -5.21 8.00 -14.39
CA VAL A 115 -4.38 8.34 -13.23
C VAL A 115 -3.75 9.71 -13.43
N LYS A 116 -3.99 10.63 -12.51
CA LYS A 116 -3.49 12.02 -12.49
C LYS A 116 -2.32 12.21 -11.55
N SER A 117 -2.31 11.48 -10.45
CA SER A 117 -1.17 11.44 -9.52
C SER A 117 -1.02 10.05 -8.96
N PHE A 118 0.22 9.61 -8.83
CA PHE A 118 0.60 8.33 -8.25
C PHE A 118 1.94 8.45 -7.53
N GLY A 119 2.02 7.85 -6.37
CA GLY A 119 3.27 7.82 -5.63
C GLY A 119 3.18 7.02 -4.35
N THR A 120 4.18 7.20 -3.51
CA THR A 120 4.28 6.50 -2.23
C THR A 120 4.60 7.47 -1.10
N ALA A 121 4.15 7.13 0.10
CA ALA A 121 4.63 7.77 1.32
C ALA A 121 4.98 6.69 2.35
N THR A 122 6.06 6.91 3.08
CA THR A 122 6.45 6.04 4.19
C THR A 122 6.06 6.70 5.49
N TYR A 123 5.36 5.97 6.34
CA TYR A 123 5.01 6.39 7.69
C TYR A 123 5.27 5.25 8.66
N ASP A 124 6.09 5.52 9.68
CA ASP A 124 6.45 4.56 10.74
C ASP A 124 6.91 3.19 10.17
N GLY A 125 7.78 3.23 9.15
CA GLY A 125 8.34 2.06 8.48
C GLY A 125 7.41 1.34 7.52
N VAL A 126 6.15 1.79 7.36
CA VAL A 126 5.18 1.23 6.42
C VAL A 126 5.07 2.10 5.17
N VAL A 127 5.16 1.48 4.00
CA VAL A 127 5.02 2.16 2.71
C VAL A 127 3.57 2.09 2.24
N TYR A 128 3.01 3.25 1.95
CA TYR A 128 1.66 3.41 1.40
C TYR A 128 1.73 3.92 -0.03
N GLY A 129 0.95 3.32 -0.92
CA GLY A 129 0.67 3.87 -2.24
C GLY A 129 -0.49 4.87 -2.19
N ILE A 130 -0.46 5.86 -3.06
CA ILE A 130 -1.58 6.76 -3.32
C ILE A 130 -1.83 6.86 -4.80
N TRP A 131 -3.08 6.83 -5.20
CA TRP A 131 -3.55 7.06 -6.56
C TRP A 131 -4.65 8.11 -6.56
N VAL A 132 -4.56 9.07 -7.48
CA VAL A 132 -5.60 10.04 -7.83
C VAL A 132 -5.98 9.76 -9.27
N PHE A 133 -7.23 9.39 -9.55
CA PHE A 133 -7.65 8.79 -10.82
C PHE A 133 -9.11 9.12 -11.16
N GLU A 134 -9.51 8.88 -12.40
CA GLU A 134 -10.86 9.18 -12.88
C GLU A 134 -11.89 8.12 -12.48
N ASP A 135 -11.64 6.87 -12.83
CA ASP A 135 -12.51 5.73 -12.55
C ASP A 135 -11.70 4.43 -12.48
N GLY A 136 -12.36 3.31 -12.16
CA GLY A 136 -11.71 2.00 -12.15
C GLY A 136 -12.12 1.12 -10.99
N GLU A 137 -11.28 0.15 -10.67
CA GLU A 137 -11.57 -0.87 -9.68
C GLU A 137 -10.35 -1.12 -8.79
N PHE A 138 -10.60 -1.48 -7.55
CA PHE A 138 -9.57 -1.88 -6.60
C PHE A 138 -10.05 -3.07 -5.77
N THR A 139 -9.16 -4.03 -5.56
CA THR A 139 -9.43 -5.16 -4.66
C THR A 139 -8.35 -5.23 -3.58
N ASN A 140 -8.72 -4.94 -2.35
CA ASN A 140 -7.89 -5.23 -1.19
C ASN A 140 -8.00 -6.73 -0.87
N LYS A 141 -6.88 -7.45 -0.96
CA LYS A 141 -6.78 -8.87 -0.64
C LYS A 141 -6.18 -9.13 0.75
N GLY A 142 -5.87 -8.06 1.48
CA GLY A 142 -5.33 -8.10 2.82
C GLY A 142 -6.34 -7.62 3.87
N ASP A 143 -5.83 -7.04 4.95
CA ASP A 143 -6.64 -6.49 6.03
C ASP A 143 -7.32 -5.17 5.63
N GLY A 144 -8.63 -5.08 5.84
CA GLY A 144 -9.48 -3.96 5.48
C GLY A 144 -9.57 -2.83 6.50
N GLY A 145 -8.74 -2.81 7.54
CA GLY A 145 -8.75 -1.73 8.53
C GLY A 145 -8.23 -0.39 7.99
N TYR A 146 -8.70 0.72 8.57
CA TYR A 146 -8.25 2.08 8.20
C TYR A 146 -6.77 2.35 8.37
N ILE A 147 -6.05 1.51 9.08
CA ILE A 147 -4.59 1.56 9.16
C ILE A 147 -3.91 1.06 7.89
N ASN A 148 -4.62 0.38 7.00
CA ASN A 148 -4.09 -0.25 5.80
C ASN A 148 -4.62 0.37 4.51
N TRP A 149 -5.84 0.86 4.48
CA TRP A 149 -6.40 1.49 3.29
C TRP A 149 -7.48 2.51 3.60
N ALA A 150 -7.62 3.50 2.71
CA ALA A 150 -8.70 4.46 2.69
C ALA A 150 -8.94 4.94 1.27
N PHE A 151 -10.17 5.31 0.96
CA PHE A 151 -10.53 5.81 -0.36
C PHE A 151 -11.62 6.87 -0.26
N ARG A 152 -11.69 7.73 -1.28
CA ARG A 152 -12.67 8.80 -1.38
C ARG A 152 -13.01 9.11 -2.83
N GLY A 153 -14.25 9.54 -3.07
CA GLY A 153 -14.78 9.86 -4.38
C GLY A 153 -16.19 9.30 -4.57
N ILE A 154 -16.51 8.88 -5.78
CA ILE A 154 -17.76 8.18 -6.11
C ILE A 154 -17.48 6.70 -6.27
N TRP A 155 -17.98 5.90 -5.35
CA TRP A 155 -17.65 4.49 -5.29
C TRP A 155 -18.82 3.61 -4.85
N GLU A 156 -18.74 2.35 -5.20
CA GLU A 156 -19.63 1.28 -4.77
C GLU A 156 -18.83 0.12 -4.17
N ARG A 157 -19.36 -0.48 -3.11
CA ARG A 157 -18.79 -1.65 -2.42
C ARG A 157 -19.87 -2.70 -2.23
N PRO A 158 -20.16 -3.51 -3.25
CA PRO A 158 -21.35 -4.39 -3.28
C PRO A 158 -21.44 -5.33 -2.09
N ASP A 159 -20.31 -5.88 -1.66
CA ASP A 159 -20.25 -6.95 -0.65
C ASP A 159 -19.68 -6.49 0.71
N ASN A 160 -19.46 -5.19 0.90
CA ASN A 160 -18.67 -4.66 2.03
C ASN A 160 -17.31 -5.35 2.23
N GLY A 161 -16.85 -6.11 1.21
CA GLY A 161 -15.60 -6.82 1.15
C GLY A 161 -14.41 -5.95 0.73
N GLY A 162 -13.37 -6.57 0.18
CA GLY A 162 -12.20 -5.88 -0.31
C GLY A 162 -12.36 -5.19 -1.66
N TYR A 163 -13.40 -5.52 -2.44
CA TYR A 163 -13.64 -4.94 -3.76
C TYR A 163 -14.34 -3.60 -3.71
N VAL A 164 -13.84 -2.63 -4.46
CA VAL A 164 -14.41 -1.29 -4.62
C VAL A 164 -14.39 -0.90 -6.09
N LYS A 165 -15.52 -0.44 -6.61
CA LYS A 165 -15.64 0.12 -7.95
C LYS A 165 -15.81 1.63 -7.86
N PHE A 166 -15.05 2.36 -8.67
CA PHE A 166 -15.07 3.82 -8.73
C PHE A 166 -15.68 4.30 -10.03
N SER A 167 -16.57 5.28 -9.94
CA SER A 167 -17.15 6.01 -11.05
C SER A 167 -16.55 7.42 -11.12
N ARG A 168 -16.60 8.03 -12.30
CA ARG A 168 -16.09 9.41 -12.47
C ARG A 168 -16.82 10.39 -11.56
N VAL A 169 -16.05 11.25 -10.94
CA VAL A 169 -16.56 12.41 -10.23
C VAL A 169 -16.91 13.46 -11.29
N SER A 170 -18.18 13.83 -11.40
CA SER A 170 -18.73 14.77 -12.39
C SER A 170 -18.58 16.21 -11.92
#